data_b54fe9b768ff6440650779c8e0649549
#
_entry.id   b54fe9b768ff6440650779c8e0649549
#
_cell.length_a   1.000
_cell.length_b   1.000
_cell.length_c   1.000
_cell.angle_alpha   90.00
_cell.angle_beta   90.00
_cell.angle_gamma   90.00
#
_symmetry.space_group_name_H-M   'P 1'
#
loop_
_entity.id
_entity.type
_entity.pdbx_description
1 polymer ?
#
loop_
_entity_poly.entity_id
_entity_poly.type
_entity_poly.pdbx_seq_one_letter_code
_entity_poly.pdbx_strand_id
1 'polypeptide(L)'
;ASGGIAQSFRLDVSSEENVKNCLDSIAEEMGEIDILINNAGTTTVGLLDQTDSEDWDMVMNTNLRGPWFLAKQWVSRRKEKNLTGGNILNISSINGEAPQKGNGVYCVSKAGLTHLTRQMAIECARYGIRVNTLSPGYMRTDINKEFLDSETGKDFIKRVPMRRYGTPDEMTGPVLLLVSDAGSYITGSTLIVDGGHLLSTL
;
A
#
# COMPACT_ATOMS: atom_id res chain seq x y z
N ALA A 1 -21.50 -1.99 -13.56
CA ALA A 1 -20.77 -3.22 -13.23
C ALA A 1 -20.33 -3.86 -14.54
N SER A 2 -19.02 -4.08 -14.71
CA SER A 2 -18.40 -4.60 -15.93
C SER A 2 -18.40 -6.14 -16.02
N GLY A 3 -19.30 -6.83 -15.28
CA GLY A 3 -19.47 -8.28 -15.34
C GLY A 3 -18.54 -9.12 -14.46
N GLY A 4 -17.73 -8.49 -13.58
CA GLY A 4 -16.92 -9.21 -12.61
C GLY A 4 -17.72 -9.70 -11.40
N ILE A 5 -17.18 -10.71 -10.70
CA ILE A 5 -17.69 -11.20 -9.41
C ILE A 5 -16.91 -10.48 -8.31
N ALA A 6 -17.60 -9.91 -7.33
CA ALA A 6 -17.01 -9.26 -6.18
C ALA A 6 -17.68 -9.75 -4.89
N GLN A 7 -16.88 -10.02 -3.87
CA GLN A 7 -17.32 -10.43 -2.55
C GLN A 7 -16.54 -9.68 -1.47
N SER A 8 -17.18 -9.39 -0.35
CA SER A 8 -16.56 -8.70 0.78
C SER A 8 -16.33 -9.65 1.95
N PHE A 9 -15.16 -9.56 2.56
CA PHE A 9 -14.79 -10.30 3.77
C PHE A 9 -14.32 -9.31 4.84
N ARG A 10 -14.73 -9.54 6.08
CA ARG A 10 -14.24 -8.72 7.19
C ARG A 10 -12.79 -9.12 7.51
N LEU A 11 -11.89 -8.13 7.54
CA LEU A 11 -10.47 -8.34 7.79
C LEU A 11 -9.93 -7.27 8.73
N ASP A 12 -9.34 -7.71 9.84
CA ASP A 12 -8.43 -6.91 10.66
C ASP A 12 -6.99 -7.32 10.32
N VAL A 13 -6.29 -6.47 9.58
CA VAL A 13 -4.93 -6.75 9.11
C VAL A 13 -3.91 -6.76 10.26
N SER A 14 -4.22 -6.17 11.41
CA SER A 14 -3.34 -6.16 12.58
C SER A 14 -3.33 -7.48 13.36
N SER A 15 -4.30 -8.37 13.10
CA SER A 15 -4.42 -9.69 13.72
C SER A 15 -4.00 -10.81 12.78
N GLU A 16 -2.91 -11.51 13.11
CA GLU A 16 -2.42 -12.63 12.29
C GLU A 16 -3.46 -13.77 12.18
N GLU A 17 -4.19 -14.05 13.25
CA GLU A 17 -5.26 -15.05 13.24
C GLU A 17 -6.41 -14.63 12.32
N ASN A 18 -6.83 -13.36 12.38
CA ASN A 18 -7.89 -12.85 11.52
C ASN A 18 -7.47 -12.88 10.04
N VAL A 19 -6.21 -12.54 9.74
CA VAL A 19 -5.64 -12.64 8.39
C VAL A 19 -5.71 -14.09 7.88
N LYS A 20 -5.29 -15.06 8.69
CA LYS A 20 -5.34 -16.47 8.31
C LYS A 20 -6.78 -16.91 8.01
N ASN A 21 -7.70 -16.66 8.94
CA ASN A 21 -9.09 -17.06 8.81
C ASN A 21 -9.78 -16.40 7.58
N CYS A 22 -9.47 -15.13 7.32
CA CYS A 22 -9.98 -14.43 6.15
C CYS A 22 -9.48 -15.04 4.83
N LEU A 23 -8.19 -15.37 4.72
CA LEU A 23 -7.63 -16.02 3.54
C LEU A 23 -8.20 -17.44 3.34
N ASP A 24 -8.49 -18.17 4.45
CA ASP A 24 -9.14 -19.47 4.38
C ASP A 24 -10.57 -19.33 3.81
N SER A 25 -11.37 -18.41 4.34
CA SER A 25 -12.72 -18.14 3.85
C SER A 25 -12.75 -17.70 2.39
N ILE A 26 -11.83 -16.82 1.97
CA ILE A 26 -11.73 -16.40 0.57
C ILE A 26 -11.45 -17.62 -0.34
N ALA A 27 -10.54 -18.49 0.07
CA ALA A 27 -10.19 -19.65 -0.74
C ALA A 27 -11.30 -20.70 -0.82
N GLU A 28 -12.11 -20.83 0.22
CA GLU A 28 -13.27 -21.72 0.22
C GLU A 28 -14.39 -21.19 -0.68
N GLU A 29 -14.62 -19.88 -0.70
CA GLU A 29 -15.75 -19.28 -1.41
C GLU A 29 -15.42 -18.82 -2.83
N MET A 30 -14.19 -18.36 -3.09
CA MET A 30 -13.78 -17.75 -4.37
C MET A 30 -12.59 -18.45 -5.04
N GLY A 31 -11.93 -19.38 -4.34
CA GLY A 31 -10.69 -20.00 -4.80
C GLY A 31 -9.44 -19.23 -4.38
N GLU A 32 -8.27 -19.75 -4.79
CA GLU A 32 -6.98 -19.13 -4.46
C GLU A 32 -6.79 -17.82 -5.21
N ILE A 33 -6.32 -16.79 -4.51
CA ILE A 33 -6.06 -15.47 -5.10
C ILE A 33 -4.67 -15.41 -5.73
N ASP A 34 -4.55 -14.78 -6.89
CA ASP A 34 -3.29 -14.59 -7.62
C ASP A 34 -2.66 -13.22 -7.39
N ILE A 35 -3.46 -12.25 -6.97
CA ILE A 35 -3.02 -10.86 -6.74
C ILE A 35 -3.43 -10.44 -5.34
N LEU A 36 -2.44 -10.04 -4.53
CA LEU A 36 -2.65 -9.46 -3.20
C LEU A 36 -2.32 -7.97 -3.24
N ILE A 37 -3.30 -7.11 -2.95
CA ILE A 37 -3.09 -5.66 -2.85
C ILE A 37 -3.25 -5.22 -1.38
N ASN A 38 -2.15 -4.86 -0.75
CA ASN A 38 -2.11 -4.32 0.61
C ASN A 38 -2.37 -2.82 0.56
N ASN A 39 -3.64 -2.43 0.72
CA ASN A 39 -4.07 -1.03 0.66
C ASN A 39 -4.52 -0.48 2.03
N ALA A 40 -4.87 -1.34 2.98
CA ALA A 40 -5.26 -0.90 4.32
C ALA A 40 -4.16 -0.05 4.96
N GLY A 41 -4.57 1.06 5.56
CA GLY A 41 -3.62 1.98 6.19
C GLY A 41 -4.31 2.99 7.09
N THR A 42 -3.59 3.45 8.10
CA THR A 42 -4.02 4.48 9.05
C THR A 42 -2.87 5.46 9.32
N THR A 43 -3.19 6.58 9.94
CA THR A 43 -2.23 7.59 10.33
C THR A 43 -2.63 8.23 11.64
N THR A 44 -1.65 8.80 12.33
CA THR A 44 -1.82 9.73 13.44
C THR A 44 -1.09 11.03 13.12
N VAL A 45 -1.55 12.14 13.65
CA VAL A 45 -0.95 13.46 13.45
C VAL A 45 -0.38 13.96 14.77
N GLY A 46 0.91 14.22 14.80
CA GLY A 46 1.63 14.70 15.97
C GLY A 46 3.14 14.76 15.74
N LEU A 47 3.86 15.47 16.57
CA LEU A 47 5.32 15.40 16.61
C LEU A 47 5.75 14.08 17.27
N LEU A 48 6.95 13.60 16.96
CA LEU A 48 7.43 12.30 17.48
C LEU A 48 7.48 12.23 19.00
N ASP A 49 7.80 13.33 19.65
CA ASP A 49 7.84 13.45 21.12
C ASP A 49 6.44 13.56 21.77
N GLN A 50 5.40 13.70 20.97
CA GLN A 50 3.99 13.79 21.39
C GLN A 50 3.18 12.54 21.00
N THR A 51 3.78 11.60 20.26
CA THR A 51 3.14 10.36 19.86
C THR A 51 3.20 9.36 21.00
N ASP A 52 2.06 8.86 21.46
CA ASP A 52 2.01 7.79 22.44
C ASP A 52 2.27 6.41 21.84
N SER A 53 2.41 5.40 22.71
CA SER A 53 2.71 4.03 22.27
C SER A 53 1.54 3.38 21.56
N GLU A 54 0.31 3.69 21.95
CA GLU A 54 -0.90 3.17 21.33
C GLU A 54 -1.02 3.63 19.88
N ASP A 55 -0.81 4.92 19.62
CA ASP A 55 -0.78 5.51 18.29
C ASP A 55 0.34 4.91 17.42
N TRP A 56 1.53 4.77 18.00
CA TRP A 56 2.66 4.11 17.35
C TRP A 56 2.30 2.67 16.93
N ASP A 57 1.81 1.89 17.88
CA ASP A 57 1.47 0.48 17.66
C ASP A 57 0.33 0.32 16.65
N MET A 58 -0.70 1.14 16.72
CA MET A 58 -1.82 1.14 15.76
C MET A 58 -1.31 1.36 14.33
N VAL A 59 -0.49 2.40 14.11
CA VAL A 59 0.02 2.72 12.78
C VAL A 59 0.97 1.63 12.27
N MET A 60 1.92 1.19 13.09
CA MET A 60 2.90 0.17 12.70
C MET A 60 2.26 -1.19 12.47
N ASN A 61 1.31 -1.58 13.31
CA ASN A 61 0.59 -2.85 13.17
C ASN A 61 -0.28 -2.86 11.91
N THR A 62 -0.95 -1.74 11.59
CA THR A 62 -1.79 -1.67 10.39
C THR A 62 -0.96 -1.54 9.11
N ASN A 63 -0.03 -0.56 9.07
CA ASN A 63 0.63 -0.17 7.82
C ASN A 63 1.82 -1.05 7.41
N LEU A 64 2.46 -1.72 8.39
CA LEU A 64 3.66 -2.50 8.14
C LEU A 64 3.49 -3.98 8.52
N ARG A 65 3.05 -4.26 9.75
CA ARG A 65 2.90 -5.63 10.22
C ARG A 65 1.77 -6.37 9.51
N GLY A 66 0.65 -5.68 9.24
CA GLY A 66 -0.49 -6.24 8.49
C GLY A 66 -0.12 -6.72 7.09
N PRO A 67 0.49 -5.89 6.23
CA PRO A 67 1.03 -6.33 4.94
C PRO A 67 2.00 -7.52 5.05
N TRP A 68 2.84 -7.55 6.09
CA TRP A 68 3.72 -8.70 6.34
C TRP A 68 2.93 -9.95 6.68
N PHE A 69 1.91 -9.89 7.56
CA PHE A 69 1.05 -11.03 7.88
C PHE A 69 0.36 -11.58 6.64
N LEU A 70 -0.27 -10.70 5.84
CA LEU A 70 -0.97 -11.07 4.61
C LEU A 70 -0.03 -11.76 3.62
N ALA A 71 1.12 -11.17 3.37
CA ALA A 71 2.10 -11.72 2.43
C ALA A 71 2.67 -13.05 2.94
N LYS A 72 3.01 -13.16 4.24
CA LYS A 72 3.49 -14.40 4.86
C LYS A 72 2.49 -15.54 4.67
N GLN A 73 1.22 -15.33 5.04
CA GLN A 73 0.17 -16.35 4.94
C GLN A 73 -0.12 -16.70 3.48
N TRP A 74 -0.22 -15.69 2.61
CA TRP A 74 -0.50 -15.90 1.18
C TRP A 74 0.64 -16.66 0.47
N VAL A 75 1.90 -16.30 0.72
CA VAL A 75 3.06 -17.01 0.13
C VAL A 75 3.17 -18.44 0.66
N SER A 76 2.99 -18.67 1.98
CA SER A 76 3.01 -20.00 2.57
C SER A 76 1.95 -20.90 1.94
N ARG A 77 0.74 -20.40 1.81
CA ARG A 77 -0.38 -21.10 1.20
C ARG A 77 -0.12 -21.48 -0.27
N ARG A 78 0.44 -20.57 -1.07
CA ARG A 78 0.82 -20.85 -2.47
C ARG A 78 1.89 -21.95 -2.55
N LYS A 79 2.87 -21.93 -1.65
CA LYS A 79 3.91 -22.98 -1.57
C LYS A 79 3.33 -24.34 -1.20
N GLU A 80 2.47 -24.42 -0.20
CA GLU A 80 1.82 -25.65 0.24
C GLU A 80 0.98 -26.28 -0.87
N LYS A 81 0.34 -25.45 -1.71
CA LYS A 81 -0.49 -25.88 -2.84
C LYS A 81 0.29 -26.02 -4.16
N ASN A 82 1.61 -25.84 -4.14
CA ASN A 82 2.47 -25.88 -5.34
C ASN A 82 2.03 -24.89 -6.43
N LEU A 83 1.46 -23.74 -6.05
CA LEU A 83 1.09 -22.67 -6.96
C LEU A 83 2.31 -21.81 -7.26
N THR A 84 2.58 -21.56 -8.54
CA THR A 84 3.67 -20.70 -8.99
C THR A 84 3.15 -19.35 -9.49
N GLY A 85 4.00 -18.33 -9.43
CA GLY A 85 3.64 -16.99 -9.87
C GLY A 85 2.74 -16.25 -8.88
N GLY A 86 2.27 -15.09 -9.32
CA GLY A 86 1.41 -14.19 -8.56
C GLY A 86 2.06 -12.84 -8.26
N ASN A 87 1.27 -11.92 -7.71
CA ASN A 87 1.70 -10.54 -7.48
C ASN A 87 1.29 -10.05 -6.11
N ILE A 88 2.22 -9.37 -5.44
CA ILE A 88 1.93 -8.57 -4.24
C ILE A 88 2.18 -7.10 -4.58
N LEU A 89 1.18 -6.26 -4.37
CA LEU A 89 1.28 -4.82 -4.50
C LEU A 89 1.04 -4.15 -3.14
N ASN A 90 2.05 -3.47 -2.64
CA ASN A 90 1.96 -2.71 -1.39
C ASN A 90 1.69 -1.24 -1.72
N ILE A 91 0.61 -0.67 -1.16
CA ILE A 91 0.32 0.76 -1.31
C ILE A 91 1.04 1.51 -0.18
N SER A 92 2.14 2.17 -0.57
CA SER A 92 2.92 3.02 0.31
C SER A 92 2.44 4.48 0.22
N SER A 93 3.35 5.42 0.18
CA SER A 93 3.12 6.87 0.05
C SER A 93 4.43 7.54 -0.33
N ILE A 94 4.36 8.74 -0.91
CA ILE A 94 5.53 9.62 -1.02
C ILE A 94 6.17 9.90 0.36
N ASN A 95 5.39 9.80 1.43
CA ASN A 95 5.88 9.94 2.81
C ASN A 95 6.75 8.76 3.27
N GLY A 96 6.77 7.66 2.53
CA GLY A 96 7.77 6.59 2.70
C GLY A 96 9.12 6.90 2.05
N GLU A 97 9.15 7.87 1.14
CA GLU A 97 10.37 8.30 0.43
C GLU A 97 10.96 9.59 1.03
N ALA A 98 10.10 10.51 1.47
CA ALA A 98 10.52 11.77 2.10
C ALA A 98 9.72 12.03 3.40
N PRO A 99 10.39 12.51 4.47
CA PRO A 99 9.73 12.77 5.75
C PRO A 99 8.79 13.97 5.66
N GLN A 100 7.71 13.92 6.43
CA GLN A 100 6.76 15.02 6.59
C GLN A 100 6.63 15.36 8.08
N LYS A 101 6.81 16.64 8.43
CA LYS A 101 6.63 17.12 9.80
C LYS A 101 5.22 16.84 10.29
N GLY A 102 5.10 16.34 11.51
CA GLY A 102 3.81 16.03 12.15
C GLY A 102 3.16 14.70 11.68
N ASN A 103 3.89 13.88 10.92
CA ASN A 103 3.41 12.60 10.41
C ASN A 103 4.47 11.49 10.54
N GLY A 104 5.29 11.58 11.60
CA GLY A 104 6.51 10.80 11.73
C GLY A 104 6.30 9.30 11.72
N VAL A 105 5.36 8.79 12.53
CA VAL A 105 5.09 7.33 12.60
C VAL A 105 4.59 6.79 11.26
N TYR A 106 3.70 7.52 10.61
CA TYR A 106 3.23 7.15 9.27
C TYR A 106 4.38 7.08 8.27
N CYS A 107 5.25 8.10 8.23
CA CYS A 107 6.43 8.10 7.35
C CYS A 107 7.32 6.88 7.60
N VAL A 108 7.61 6.56 8.86
CA VAL A 108 8.41 5.39 9.25
C VAL A 108 7.74 4.09 8.79
N SER A 109 6.42 3.95 9.01
CA SER A 109 5.67 2.76 8.60
C SER A 109 5.70 2.55 7.08
N LYS A 110 5.54 3.62 6.29
CA LYS A 110 5.55 3.56 4.82
C LYS A 110 6.96 3.34 4.25
N ALA A 111 7.99 3.93 4.86
CA ALA A 111 9.38 3.63 4.54
C ALA A 111 9.71 2.16 4.83
N GLY A 112 9.28 1.65 6.00
CA GLY A 112 9.39 0.24 6.36
C GLY A 112 8.71 -0.68 5.34
N LEU A 113 7.50 -0.33 4.89
CA LEU A 113 6.74 -1.08 3.89
C LEU A 113 7.45 -1.12 2.53
N THR A 114 8.02 0.00 2.10
CA THR A 114 8.83 0.08 0.87
C THR A 114 10.06 -0.84 0.98
N HIS A 115 10.74 -0.86 2.12
CA HIS A 115 11.89 -1.75 2.31
C HIS A 115 11.48 -3.23 2.43
N LEU A 116 10.39 -3.52 3.14
CA LEU A 116 9.81 -4.87 3.23
C LEU A 116 9.45 -5.42 1.85
N THR A 117 8.93 -4.58 0.94
CA THR A 117 8.66 -4.94 -0.46
C THR A 117 9.91 -5.45 -1.16
N ARG A 118 11.04 -4.75 -1.01
CA ARG A 118 12.33 -5.15 -1.61
C ARG A 118 12.82 -6.48 -1.07
N GLN A 119 12.72 -6.68 0.25
CA GLN A 119 13.10 -7.93 0.89
C GLN A 119 12.24 -9.10 0.38
N MET A 120 10.92 -8.92 0.34
CA MET A 120 10.00 -9.92 -0.18
C MET A 120 10.24 -10.23 -1.66
N ALA A 121 10.56 -9.23 -2.47
CA ALA A 121 10.85 -9.41 -3.89
C ALA A 121 12.02 -10.38 -4.11
N ILE A 122 13.09 -10.23 -3.32
CA ILE A 122 14.25 -11.12 -3.38
C ILE A 122 13.87 -12.56 -2.96
N GLU A 123 13.14 -12.71 -1.86
CA GLU A 123 12.81 -14.02 -1.30
C GLU A 123 11.78 -14.79 -2.13
N CYS A 124 10.86 -14.07 -2.76
CA CYS A 124 9.72 -14.65 -3.48
C CYS A 124 9.98 -14.87 -4.98
N ALA A 125 11.02 -14.24 -5.56
CA ALA A 125 11.31 -14.33 -7.00
C ALA A 125 11.47 -15.76 -7.51
N ARG A 126 12.10 -16.64 -6.72
CA ARG A 126 12.26 -18.07 -7.08
C ARG A 126 10.95 -18.84 -7.21
N TYR A 127 9.85 -18.31 -6.70
CA TYR A 127 8.51 -18.89 -6.83
C TYR A 127 7.71 -18.23 -7.96
N GLY A 128 8.34 -17.35 -8.76
CA GLY A 128 7.68 -16.57 -9.80
C GLY A 128 6.79 -15.44 -9.26
N ILE A 129 6.86 -15.14 -7.96
CA ILE A 129 6.05 -14.08 -7.32
C ILE A 129 6.79 -12.76 -7.45
N ARG A 130 6.09 -11.73 -7.95
CA ARG A 130 6.58 -10.36 -8.01
C ARG A 130 6.00 -9.55 -6.85
N VAL A 131 6.81 -8.68 -6.25
CA VAL A 131 6.40 -7.82 -5.14
C VAL A 131 6.85 -6.41 -5.42
N ASN A 132 5.91 -5.47 -5.50
CA ASN A 132 6.19 -4.08 -5.82
C ASN A 132 5.46 -3.11 -4.90
N THR A 133 5.90 -1.88 -4.90
CA THR A 133 5.29 -0.76 -4.16
C THR A 133 4.73 0.27 -5.14
N LEU A 134 3.52 0.76 -4.86
CA LEU A 134 2.99 1.99 -5.43
C LEU A 134 3.02 3.06 -4.34
N SER A 135 3.63 4.21 -4.63
CA SER A 135 3.74 5.36 -3.72
C SER A 135 2.97 6.55 -4.29
N PRO A 136 1.67 6.68 -3.96
CA PRO A 136 0.89 7.83 -4.36
C PRO A 136 1.34 9.12 -3.65
N GLY A 137 1.19 10.24 -4.36
CA GLY A 137 1.17 11.57 -3.75
C GLY A 137 -0.19 11.89 -3.14
N TYR A 138 -0.52 13.18 -3.08
CA TYR A 138 -1.82 13.61 -2.57
C TYR A 138 -2.92 13.33 -3.60
N MET A 139 -3.84 12.44 -3.21
CA MET A 139 -5.01 12.06 -4.00
C MET A 139 -6.26 12.72 -3.43
N ARG A 140 -7.09 13.27 -4.29
CA ARG A 140 -8.39 13.83 -3.90
C ARG A 140 -9.40 12.69 -3.74
N THR A 141 -9.91 12.54 -2.52
CA THR A 141 -10.94 11.55 -2.18
C THR A 141 -12.08 12.24 -1.43
N ASP A 142 -13.21 11.58 -1.28
CA ASP A 142 -14.33 12.10 -0.49
C ASP A 142 -13.96 12.36 0.97
N ILE A 143 -12.99 11.61 1.51
CA ILE A 143 -12.56 11.73 2.91
C ILE A 143 -11.78 13.02 3.15
N ASN A 144 -10.97 13.48 2.18
CA ASN A 144 -10.03 14.59 2.37
C ASN A 144 -10.39 15.85 1.57
N LYS A 145 -11.48 15.86 0.82
CA LYS A 145 -11.85 16.98 -0.07
C LYS A 145 -11.97 18.30 0.68
N GLU A 146 -12.55 18.32 1.88
CA GLU A 146 -12.72 19.53 2.66
C GLU A 146 -11.38 20.14 3.07
N PHE A 147 -10.43 19.32 3.52
CA PHE A 147 -9.07 19.77 3.80
C PHE A 147 -8.39 20.29 2.54
N LEU A 148 -8.50 19.56 1.42
CA LEU A 148 -7.84 19.93 0.17
C LEU A 148 -8.40 21.24 -0.44
N ASP A 149 -9.67 21.55 -0.18
CA ASP A 149 -10.33 22.79 -0.62
C ASP A 149 -10.05 23.99 0.33
N SER A 150 -9.48 23.73 1.51
CA SER A 150 -9.08 24.79 2.45
C SER A 150 -7.89 25.61 1.92
N GLU A 151 -7.64 26.79 2.51
CA GLU A 151 -6.47 27.60 2.16
C GLU A 151 -5.15 26.82 2.38
N THR A 152 -5.05 26.05 3.46
CA THR A 152 -3.90 25.17 3.70
C THR A 152 -3.72 24.14 2.57
N GLY A 153 -4.81 23.48 2.15
CA GLY A 153 -4.78 22.54 1.02
C GLY A 153 -4.35 23.22 -0.29
N LYS A 154 -4.86 24.41 -0.58
CA LYS A 154 -4.44 25.20 -1.75
C LYS A 154 -2.95 25.56 -1.73
N ASP A 155 -2.38 25.79 -0.56
CA ASP A 155 -0.94 26.01 -0.43
C ASP A 155 -0.14 24.73 -0.68
N PHE A 156 -0.66 23.55 -0.29
CA PHE A 156 -0.06 22.28 -0.63
C PHE A 156 0.03 22.03 -2.14
N ILE A 157 -1.02 22.40 -2.90
CA ILE A 157 -1.02 22.27 -4.37
C ILE A 157 0.14 23.05 -5.02
N LYS A 158 0.53 24.18 -4.44
CA LYS A 158 1.64 25.00 -4.95
C LYS A 158 2.99 24.25 -4.94
N ARG A 159 3.11 23.24 -4.10
CA ARG A 159 4.32 22.38 -4.01
C ARG A 159 4.32 21.25 -5.04
N VAL A 160 3.17 20.92 -5.61
CA VAL A 160 3.07 19.88 -6.67
C VAL A 160 3.37 20.53 -8.02
N PRO A 161 4.40 20.08 -8.77
CA PRO A 161 4.72 20.63 -10.08
C PRO A 161 3.54 20.65 -11.05
N MET A 162 2.71 19.60 -11.06
CA MET A 162 1.50 19.53 -11.89
C MET A 162 0.36 20.43 -11.39
N ARG A 163 0.53 21.15 -10.26
CA ARG A 163 -0.41 22.14 -9.71
C ARG A 163 -1.82 21.63 -9.47
N ARG A 164 -1.96 20.33 -9.22
CA ARG A 164 -3.23 19.69 -8.88
C ARG A 164 -3.01 18.46 -8.01
N TYR A 165 -4.06 18.03 -7.36
CA TYR A 165 -4.10 16.70 -6.74
C TYR A 165 -4.35 15.63 -7.80
N GLY A 166 -3.88 14.42 -7.53
CA GLY A 166 -4.26 13.24 -8.31
C GLY A 166 -5.69 12.80 -8.00
N THR A 167 -6.24 11.98 -8.87
CA THR A 167 -7.53 11.29 -8.65
C THR A 167 -7.32 9.79 -8.49
N PRO A 168 -8.23 9.06 -7.81
CA PRO A 168 -8.13 7.61 -7.70
C PRO A 168 -8.04 6.90 -9.06
N ASP A 169 -8.71 7.40 -10.09
CA ASP A 169 -8.68 6.80 -11.44
C ASP A 169 -7.28 6.82 -12.06
N GLU A 170 -6.45 7.81 -11.70
CA GLU A 170 -5.07 7.90 -12.19
C GLU A 170 -4.16 6.81 -11.59
N MET A 171 -4.61 6.09 -10.56
CA MET A 171 -3.92 4.92 -10.01
C MET A 171 -4.20 3.65 -10.81
N THR A 172 -5.23 3.60 -11.62
CA THR A 172 -5.64 2.39 -12.35
C THR A 172 -4.53 1.88 -13.27
N GLY A 173 -3.95 2.75 -14.10
CA GLY A 173 -2.84 2.39 -15.00
C GLY A 173 -1.61 1.86 -14.25
N PRO A 174 -1.08 2.59 -13.26
CA PRO A 174 0.01 2.15 -12.40
C PRO A 174 -0.25 0.81 -11.70
N VAL A 175 -1.43 0.60 -11.13
CA VAL A 175 -1.82 -0.68 -10.50
C VAL A 175 -1.80 -1.79 -11.53
N LEU A 176 -2.48 -1.63 -12.67
CA LEU A 176 -2.53 -2.64 -13.73
C LEU A 176 -1.13 -2.98 -14.26
N LEU A 177 -0.26 -1.99 -14.44
CA LEU A 177 1.13 -2.23 -14.84
C LEU A 177 1.83 -3.17 -13.85
N LEU A 178 1.70 -2.93 -12.54
CA LEU A 178 2.44 -3.68 -11.53
C LEU A 178 1.86 -5.08 -11.27
N VAL A 179 0.56 -5.30 -11.50
CA VAL A 179 -0.09 -6.59 -11.19
C VAL A 179 -0.37 -7.46 -12.40
N SER A 180 -0.15 -6.98 -13.62
CA SER A 180 -0.34 -7.74 -14.87
C SER A 180 0.98 -8.14 -15.53
N ASP A 181 0.90 -8.85 -16.66
CA ASP A 181 2.04 -9.27 -17.47
C ASP A 181 2.79 -8.09 -18.11
N ALA A 182 2.16 -6.91 -18.21
CA ALA A 182 2.85 -5.69 -18.63
C ALA A 182 4.04 -5.35 -17.73
N GLY A 183 3.98 -5.74 -16.45
CA GLY A 183 5.07 -5.60 -15.48
C GLY A 183 5.86 -6.87 -15.22
N SER A 184 5.87 -7.86 -16.13
CA SER A 184 6.45 -9.19 -15.89
C SER A 184 7.92 -9.20 -15.47
N TYR A 185 8.68 -8.16 -15.80
CA TYR A 185 10.10 -8.00 -15.38
C TYR A 185 10.29 -6.94 -14.29
N ILE A 186 9.19 -6.52 -13.62
CA ILE A 186 9.22 -5.52 -12.54
C ILE A 186 8.98 -6.21 -11.20
N THR A 187 9.99 -6.26 -10.34
CA THR A 187 9.89 -6.72 -8.94
C THR A 187 10.84 -5.92 -8.05
N GLY A 188 10.47 -5.70 -6.79
CA GLY A 188 11.23 -4.89 -5.83
C GLY A 188 11.22 -3.38 -6.11
N SER A 189 10.43 -2.94 -7.08
CA SER A 189 10.37 -1.55 -7.52
C SER A 189 9.37 -0.73 -6.71
N THR A 190 9.65 0.56 -6.60
CA THR A 190 8.71 1.58 -6.10
C THR A 190 8.31 2.48 -7.26
N LEU A 191 7.03 2.46 -7.62
CA LEU A 191 6.46 3.37 -8.60
C LEU A 191 5.83 4.56 -7.90
N ILE A 192 6.41 5.73 -8.09
CA ILE A 192 5.92 6.99 -7.53
C ILE A 192 4.94 7.63 -8.51
N VAL A 193 3.76 8.02 -8.01
CA VAL A 193 2.69 8.68 -8.79
C VAL A 193 2.18 9.88 -7.98
N ASP A 194 2.84 11.02 -8.11
CA ASP A 194 2.69 12.16 -7.20
C ASP A 194 2.63 13.53 -7.89
N GLY A 195 2.53 13.56 -9.22
CA GLY A 195 2.55 14.81 -9.97
C GLY A 195 3.89 15.58 -9.87
N GLY A 196 4.97 14.89 -9.49
CA GLY A 196 6.31 15.44 -9.31
C GLY A 196 6.56 16.05 -7.94
N HIS A 197 5.69 15.79 -6.95
CA HIS A 197 5.79 16.43 -5.64
C HIS A 197 7.15 16.16 -4.95
N LEU A 198 7.67 14.93 -5.00
CA LEU A 198 8.96 14.59 -4.41
C LEU A 198 10.17 15.29 -5.07
N LEU A 199 10.01 15.82 -6.27
CA LEU A 199 11.06 16.56 -6.97
C LEU A 199 11.06 18.04 -6.61
N SER A 200 10.03 18.52 -5.90
CA SER A 200 9.90 19.90 -5.48
C SER A 200 10.75 20.15 -4.24
N THR A 201 11.74 21.00 -4.37
CA THR A 201 12.66 21.42 -3.28
C THR A 201 12.14 22.61 -2.49
N LEU A 202 10.88 22.98 -2.67
CA LEU A 202 10.29 24.20 -2.07
C LEU A 202 9.51 23.93 -0.81
#